data_b4c51fe2974db43a560e4a630a1193f4
#
_entry.id   b4c51fe2974db43a560e4a630a1193f4
#
_cell.length_a   1.000
_cell.length_b   1.000
_cell.length_c   1.000
_cell.angle_alpha   90.00
_cell.angle_beta   90.00
_cell.angle_gamma   90.00
#
_symmetry.space_group_name_H-M   'P 1'
#
loop_
_entity.id
_entity.type
_entity.pdbx_description
1 polymer ?
#
loop_
_entity_poly.entity_id
_entity_poly.type
_entity_poly.pdbx_seq_one_letter_code
_entity_poly.pdbx_strand_id
1 'polypeptide(L)'
;MIDANRPRGLTRDTRHYYRAVGHPLSKDSTAVGNWLTPERGGCIAAGVRGPFTGKGYALGIIDDPYKGPEDANSAAQRQKLIEWFQSVWLTRSEPGVNGAAGAAQVVVLTRWHQDDLIGWLLEQESGAAPQYWQVLNLPALAEHPAQQLRFPDTCSLEPDWRQPGQPLCPERFPAAELEQIRIRAGSYWWNALYQQRPSPAEGLLFQRHWLLQTLQRSQPHKGNQQRGQQKPFSPLVLSCDLSFKGGEGNDYCAFVLLGLVAEQRAVHPAVEAHGQGLQLHRTAASTRSGAVTPVGAPIRSAAPSHRIEVLWSQHHHLDLPGVVKFLGQCLATLKAQGLGPDAVLIEDAANGPAVCQLLQRQIPGLIAVRPAGSKASRAHAVAPLLEAGQLGFCPGNDDLITELLGFPNAAHDDLVDAFCQGVIWLQNQHWRGSGSTAARPLLFSR
;
A
#
# COMPACT_ATOMS: atom_id res chain seq x y z
N MET A 1 -8.44 -10.35 -14.22
CA MET A 1 -7.29 -10.27 -13.30
C MET A 1 -6.41 -11.47 -13.59
N ILE A 2 -5.35 -11.26 -14.33
CA ILE A 2 -4.38 -12.33 -14.68
C ILE A 2 -3.36 -12.31 -13.56
N ASP A 3 -3.30 -13.41 -12.81
CA ASP A 3 -2.36 -13.59 -11.70
C ASP A 3 -0.94 -13.72 -12.25
N ALA A 4 -0.10 -12.71 -12.03
CA ALA A 4 1.32 -12.65 -12.44
C ALA A 4 2.14 -13.87 -11.97
N ASN A 5 1.69 -14.58 -10.95
CA ASN A 5 2.28 -15.82 -10.48
C ASN A 5 1.84 -17.06 -11.28
N ARG A 6 0.95 -16.91 -12.30
CA ARG A 6 0.51 -18.02 -13.14
C ARG A 6 0.61 -17.69 -14.63
N PRO A 7 1.81 -17.70 -15.22
CA PRO A 7 1.99 -17.50 -16.66
C PRO A 7 1.22 -18.50 -17.52
N ARG A 8 0.59 -19.49 -16.88
CA ARG A 8 -0.20 -20.55 -17.54
C ARG A 8 -1.62 -20.12 -17.92
N GLY A 9 -2.13 -18.97 -17.43
CA GLY A 9 -3.50 -18.52 -17.70
C GLY A 9 -3.68 -18.10 -19.14
N LEU A 10 -2.91 -17.10 -19.60
CA LEU A 10 -3.01 -16.54 -20.95
C LEU A 10 -2.79 -17.61 -22.02
N THR A 11 -1.76 -18.45 -21.88
CA THR A 11 -1.47 -19.52 -22.83
C THR A 11 -2.52 -20.63 -22.82
N ARG A 12 -3.13 -20.92 -21.68
CA ARG A 12 -4.25 -21.87 -21.58
C ARG A 12 -5.48 -21.34 -22.28
N ASP A 13 -5.82 -20.07 -22.09
CA ASP A 13 -7.00 -19.45 -22.67
C ASP A 13 -6.82 -19.25 -24.19
N THR A 14 -5.64 -18.81 -24.62
CA THR A 14 -5.27 -18.74 -26.05
C THR A 14 -5.34 -20.12 -26.71
N ARG A 15 -4.85 -21.16 -26.04
CA ARG A 15 -4.93 -22.54 -26.52
C ARG A 15 -6.38 -23.03 -26.65
N HIS A 16 -7.25 -22.69 -25.69
CA HIS A 16 -8.68 -22.99 -25.76
C HIS A 16 -9.35 -22.25 -26.91
N TYR A 17 -9.04 -20.97 -27.07
CA TYR A 17 -9.54 -20.17 -28.19
C TYR A 17 -9.17 -20.78 -29.54
N TYR A 18 -7.90 -21.10 -29.77
CA TYR A 18 -7.45 -21.73 -31.02
C TYR A 18 -8.21 -23.02 -31.31
N ARG A 19 -8.43 -23.87 -30.31
CA ARG A 19 -9.24 -25.08 -30.48
C ARG A 19 -10.71 -24.80 -30.78
N ALA A 20 -11.26 -23.81 -30.11
CA ALA A 20 -12.67 -23.42 -30.27
C ALA A 20 -12.96 -22.85 -31.67
N VAL A 21 -11.98 -22.16 -32.27
CA VAL A 21 -12.10 -21.63 -33.64
C VAL A 21 -11.63 -22.63 -34.71
N GLY A 22 -11.41 -23.90 -34.33
CA GLY A 22 -11.15 -25.00 -35.26
C GLY A 22 -9.68 -25.16 -35.73
N HIS A 23 -8.73 -24.42 -35.10
CA HIS A 23 -7.30 -24.58 -35.42
C HIS A 23 -6.70 -25.77 -34.67
N PRO A 24 -6.10 -26.73 -35.34
CA PRO A 24 -5.44 -27.87 -34.70
C PRO A 24 -4.17 -27.44 -33.99
N LEU A 25 -3.83 -28.12 -32.91
CA LEU A 25 -2.52 -28.00 -32.28
C LEU A 25 -1.62 -29.16 -32.75
N SER A 26 -0.33 -28.88 -32.83
CA SER A 26 0.67 -29.92 -33.11
C SER A 26 0.66 -30.97 -32.00
N LYS A 27 0.78 -32.25 -32.39
CA LYS A 27 0.86 -33.37 -31.44
C LYS A 27 2.15 -33.32 -30.60
N ASP A 28 3.19 -32.69 -31.14
CA ASP A 28 4.53 -32.68 -30.54
C ASP A 28 4.69 -31.68 -29.40
N SER A 29 3.82 -30.68 -29.33
CA SER A 29 3.90 -29.65 -28.28
C SER A 29 2.51 -29.14 -27.92
N THR A 30 1.93 -29.69 -26.86
CA THR A 30 0.59 -29.38 -26.37
C THR A 30 0.54 -28.90 -24.92
N ALA A 31 1.71 -28.62 -24.33
CA ALA A 31 1.79 -28.14 -22.93
C ALA A 31 1.12 -26.77 -22.77
N VAL A 32 0.55 -26.49 -21.62
CA VAL A 32 -0.16 -25.22 -21.37
C VAL A 32 0.74 -24.00 -21.55
N GLY A 33 1.99 -24.08 -21.15
CA GLY A 33 2.96 -22.97 -21.25
C GLY A 33 3.80 -22.98 -22.52
N ASN A 34 3.65 -23.99 -23.41
CA ASN A 34 4.41 -24.10 -24.65
C ASN A 34 3.67 -25.02 -25.63
N TRP A 35 3.00 -24.43 -26.61
CA TRP A 35 2.27 -25.18 -27.63
C TRP A 35 2.55 -24.63 -29.03
N LEU A 36 2.44 -25.50 -30.01
CA LEU A 36 2.69 -25.20 -31.41
C LEU A 36 1.46 -25.55 -32.27
N THR A 37 1.34 -24.86 -33.39
CA THR A 37 0.46 -25.27 -34.51
C THR A 37 1.22 -26.21 -35.46
N PRO A 38 0.51 -26.93 -36.36
CA PRO A 38 1.16 -27.75 -37.40
C PRO A 38 2.12 -26.93 -38.28
N GLU A 39 1.82 -25.68 -38.52
CA GLU A 39 2.62 -24.74 -39.32
C GLU A 39 3.81 -24.15 -38.52
N ARG A 40 4.09 -24.69 -37.33
CA ARG A 40 5.17 -24.27 -36.42
C ARG A 40 4.99 -22.87 -35.80
N GLY A 41 3.86 -22.22 -35.96
CA GLY A 41 3.46 -21.12 -35.11
C GLY A 41 3.15 -21.62 -33.70
N GLY A 42 3.11 -20.75 -32.72
CA GLY A 42 2.79 -21.17 -31.35
C GLY A 42 2.86 -20.06 -30.31
N CYS A 43 2.73 -20.47 -29.08
CA CYS A 43 2.80 -19.56 -27.94
C CYS A 43 3.66 -20.18 -26.84
N ILE A 44 4.51 -19.34 -26.25
CA ILE A 44 5.38 -19.70 -25.14
C ILE A 44 5.15 -18.67 -24.04
N ALA A 45 4.84 -19.13 -22.82
CA ALA A 45 4.81 -18.29 -21.63
C ALA A 45 5.81 -18.81 -20.60
N ALA A 46 6.63 -17.91 -20.12
CA ALA A 46 7.58 -18.17 -19.06
C ALA A 46 7.75 -16.92 -18.21
N GLY A 47 8.10 -17.08 -16.95
CA GLY A 47 8.46 -15.95 -16.10
C GLY A 47 9.75 -15.28 -16.59
N VAL A 48 9.96 -14.05 -16.16
CA VAL A 48 11.26 -13.35 -16.31
C VAL A 48 12.36 -14.28 -15.82
N ARG A 49 13.41 -14.47 -16.61
CA ARG A 49 14.49 -15.48 -16.41
C ARG A 49 14.07 -16.94 -16.65
N GLY A 50 12.87 -17.18 -17.19
CA GLY A 50 12.45 -18.50 -17.62
C GLY A 50 13.18 -18.96 -18.90
N PRO A 51 12.92 -20.19 -19.38
CA PRO A 51 13.62 -20.79 -20.50
C PRO A 51 13.15 -20.23 -21.86
N PHE A 52 13.54 -18.99 -22.18
CA PHE A 52 13.35 -18.39 -23.52
C PHE A 52 14.51 -18.71 -24.50
N THR A 53 15.50 -19.47 -24.07
CA THR A 53 16.73 -19.67 -24.81
C THR A 53 16.45 -20.34 -26.19
N GLY A 54 16.97 -19.74 -27.26
CA GLY A 54 16.88 -20.31 -28.61
C GLY A 54 15.53 -20.13 -29.32
N LYS A 55 14.61 -19.29 -28.80
CA LYS A 55 13.30 -19.03 -29.41
C LYS A 55 13.11 -17.54 -29.65
N GLY A 56 12.82 -17.16 -30.90
CA GLY A 56 12.43 -15.81 -31.28
C GLY A 56 10.92 -15.58 -31.14
N TYR A 57 10.50 -14.35 -31.26
CA TYR A 57 9.08 -13.98 -31.27
C TYR A 57 8.77 -12.98 -32.40
N ALA A 58 7.62 -13.16 -33.03
CA ALA A 58 7.00 -12.18 -33.92
C ALA A 58 6.07 -11.21 -33.16
N LEU A 59 5.52 -11.66 -32.01
CA LEU A 59 4.81 -10.84 -31.04
C LEU A 59 5.31 -11.20 -29.64
N GLY A 60 5.93 -10.27 -28.99
CA GLY A 60 6.39 -10.39 -27.61
C GLY A 60 5.48 -9.60 -26.66
N ILE A 61 5.03 -10.23 -25.56
CA ILE A 61 4.22 -9.60 -24.53
C ILE A 61 4.92 -9.75 -23.20
N ILE A 62 5.23 -8.63 -22.55
CA ILE A 62 5.66 -8.57 -21.15
C ILE A 62 4.47 -8.14 -20.32
N ASP A 63 4.05 -8.99 -19.39
CA ASP A 63 2.87 -8.77 -18.55
C ASP A 63 3.25 -8.85 -17.07
N ASP A 64 3.07 -7.75 -16.34
CA ASP A 64 3.36 -7.59 -14.90
C ASP A 64 4.69 -8.25 -14.47
N PRO A 65 5.86 -7.76 -14.93
CA PRO A 65 7.14 -8.41 -14.69
C PRO A 65 7.64 -8.33 -13.25
N TYR A 66 7.04 -7.47 -12.41
CA TYR A 66 7.32 -7.36 -10.98
C TYR A 66 6.35 -8.21 -10.15
N LYS A 67 6.87 -8.85 -9.09
CA LYS A 67 6.04 -9.65 -8.19
C LYS A 67 5.21 -8.81 -7.22
N GLY A 68 5.58 -7.55 -7.05
CA GLY A 68 4.91 -6.63 -6.14
C GLY A 68 5.80 -5.44 -5.77
N PRO A 69 5.38 -4.66 -4.76
CA PRO A 69 6.05 -3.41 -4.40
C PRO A 69 7.51 -3.60 -3.96
N GLU A 70 7.85 -4.71 -3.32
CA GLU A 70 9.22 -4.98 -2.86
C GLU A 70 10.19 -5.12 -4.03
N ASP A 71 9.81 -5.84 -5.09
CA ASP A 71 10.61 -5.97 -6.30
C ASP A 71 10.74 -4.62 -7.02
N ALA A 72 9.64 -3.90 -7.17
CA ALA A 72 9.60 -2.63 -7.89
C ALA A 72 10.34 -1.50 -7.16
N ASN A 73 10.31 -1.47 -5.83
CA ASN A 73 11.03 -0.48 -5.02
C ASN A 73 12.53 -0.79 -4.90
N SER A 74 12.94 -2.04 -5.13
CA SER A 74 14.35 -2.42 -5.11
C SER A 74 15.06 -1.99 -6.41
N ALA A 75 15.98 -1.02 -6.30
CA ALA A 75 16.80 -0.57 -7.44
C ALA A 75 17.55 -1.75 -8.10
N ALA A 76 18.07 -2.69 -7.28
CA ALA A 76 18.75 -3.89 -7.79
C ALA A 76 17.82 -4.81 -8.60
N GLN A 77 16.54 -4.95 -8.21
CA GLN A 77 15.60 -5.76 -8.98
C GLN A 77 15.16 -5.05 -10.25
N ARG A 78 14.94 -3.74 -10.21
CA ARG A 78 14.66 -2.95 -11.43
C ARG A 78 15.80 -3.07 -12.41
N GLN A 79 17.03 -2.88 -11.96
CA GLN A 79 18.23 -3.00 -12.80
C GLN A 79 18.36 -4.40 -13.44
N LYS A 80 18.12 -5.47 -12.67
CA LYS A 80 18.12 -6.85 -13.19
C LYS A 80 17.05 -7.11 -14.24
N LEU A 81 15.88 -6.47 -14.14
CA LEU A 81 14.82 -6.57 -15.13
C LEU A 81 15.21 -5.84 -16.42
N ILE A 82 15.81 -4.66 -16.30
CA ILE A 82 16.33 -3.89 -17.44
C ILE A 82 17.43 -4.67 -18.15
N GLU A 83 18.38 -5.24 -17.43
CA GLU A 83 19.44 -6.09 -17.99
C GLU A 83 18.88 -7.31 -18.73
N TRP A 84 17.84 -7.96 -18.16
CA TRP A 84 17.14 -9.05 -18.81
C TRP A 84 16.43 -8.58 -20.10
N PHE A 85 15.78 -7.42 -20.07
CA PHE A 85 15.15 -6.83 -21.25
C PHE A 85 16.17 -6.61 -22.36
N GLN A 86 17.31 -5.98 -22.04
CA GLN A 86 18.36 -5.69 -23.01
C GLN A 86 19.07 -6.95 -23.54
N SER A 87 19.44 -7.88 -22.66
CA SER A 87 20.30 -9.02 -23.00
C SER A 87 19.53 -10.24 -23.51
N VAL A 88 18.28 -10.41 -23.09
CA VAL A 88 17.48 -11.59 -23.45
C VAL A 88 16.30 -11.21 -24.34
N TRP A 89 15.46 -10.26 -23.89
CA TRP A 89 14.24 -9.93 -24.60
C TRP A 89 14.50 -9.35 -26.00
N LEU A 90 15.28 -8.29 -26.10
CA LEU A 90 15.59 -7.65 -27.40
C LEU A 90 16.28 -8.60 -28.37
N THR A 91 17.13 -9.51 -27.89
CA THR A 91 17.83 -10.48 -28.74
C THR A 91 16.94 -11.57 -29.32
N ARG A 92 15.66 -11.64 -28.89
CA ARG A 92 14.67 -12.61 -29.39
C ARG A 92 13.66 -11.99 -30.36
N SER A 93 13.71 -10.67 -30.53
CA SER A 93 12.87 -9.98 -31.50
C SER A 93 13.25 -10.44 -32.94
N GLU A 94 12.29 -11.00 -33.65
CA GLU A 94 12.52 -11.39 -35.05
C GLU A 94 12.63 -10.14 -35.94
N PRO A 95 13.67 -10.01 -36.77
CA PRO A 95 13.79 -8.88 -37.68
C PRO A 95 12.73 -8.91 -38.76
N GLY A 96 12.39 -7.76 -39.31
CA GLY A 96 11.54 -7.65 -40.48
C GLY A 96 12.23 -8.29 -41.73
N VAL A 97 11.44 -8.90 -42.58
CA VAL A 97 11.92 -9.56 -43.82
C VAL A 97 11.25 -8.92 -45.02
N ASN A 98 12.01 -8.60 -46.06
CA ASN A 98 11.51 -8.05 -47.33
C ASN A 98 10.66 -6.78 -47.18
N GLY A 99 11.06 -5.87 -46.25
CA GLY A 99 10.36 -4.64 -46.00
C GLY A 99 9.12 -4.76 -45.10
N ALA A 100 8.80 -5.98 -44.63
CA ALA A 100 7.81 -6.13 -43.54
C ALA A 100 8.38 -5.63 -42.22
N ALA A 101 7.49 -5.15 -41.35
CA ALA A 101 7.87 -4.76 -39.99
C ALA A 101 8.44 -5.95 -39.21
N GLY A 102 9.39 -5.67 -38.33
CA GLY A 102 9.91 -6.67 -37.39
C GLY A 102 8.86 -7.06 -36.33
N ALA A 103 9.30 -7.81 -35.31
CA ALA A 103 8.45 -8.27 -34.24
C ALA A 103 7.76 -7.09 -33.50
N ALA A 104 6.48 -7.25 -33.23
CA ALA A 104 5.74 -6.34 -32.36
C ALA A 104 6.05 -6.63 -30.88
N GLN A 105 6.12 -5.58 -30.07
CA GLN A 105 6.34 -5.67 -28.63
C GLN A 105 5.18 -4.98 -27.90
N VAL A 106 4.68 -5.64 -26.85
CA VAL A 106 3.65 -5.10 -25.95
C VAL A 106 4.15 -5.22 -24.52
N VAL A 107 4.19 -4.10 -23.80
CA VAL A 107 4.57 -4.07 -22.39
C VAL A 107 3.39 -3.59 -21.59
N VAL A 108 2.88 -4.45 -20.71
CA VAL A 108 1.74 -4.19 -19.85
C VAL A 108 2.19 -4.32 -18.41
N LEU A 109 2.01 -3.29 -17.62
CA LEU A 109 2.22 -3.38 -16.18
C LEU A 109 1.46 -2.30 -15.42
N THR A 110 1.15 -2.59 -14.17
CA THR A 110 0.74 -1.59 -13.20
C THR A 110 1.97 -0.82 -12.74
N ARG A 111 1.88 0.52 -12.73
CA ARG A 111 3.01 1.38 -12.40
C ARG A 111 3.29 1.36 -10.89
N TRP A 112 4.35 0.67 -10.48
CA TRP A 112 4.76 0.56 -9.07
C TRP A 112 5.77 1.63 -8.66
N HIS A 113 6.64 2.03 -9.57
CA HIS A 113 7.74 2.96 -9.33
C HIS A 113 7.97 3.80 -10.59
N GLN A 114 8.44 5.05 -10.42
CA GLN A 114 8.73 5.90 -11.58
C GLN A 114 9.76 5.28 -12.53
N ASP A 115 10.80 4.65 -11.98
CA ASP A 115 11.89 3.99 -12.72
C ASP A 115 11.62 2.48 -12.91
N ASP A 116 10.35 2.08 -13.00
CA ASP A 116 9.99 0.72 -13.42
C ASP A 116 10.32 0.51 -14.90
N LEU A 117 10.07 -0.69 -15.45
CA LEU A 117 10.43 -0.99 -16.83
C LEU A 117 9.81 0.00 -17.83
N ILE A 118 8.55 0.42 -17.65
CA ILE A 118 7.92 1.44 -18.52
C ILE A 118 8.61 2.80 -18.33
N GLY A 119 8.90 3.21 -17.08
CA GLY A 119 9.61 4.45 -16.82
C GLY A 119 10.96 4.50 -17.54
N TRP A 120 11.73 3.42 -17.44
CA TRP A 120 13.00 3.29 -18.13
C TRP A 120 12.84 3.30 -19.67
N LEU A 121 11.85 2.58 -20.22
CA LEU A 121 11.57 2.58 -21.67
C LEU A 121 11.23 4.00 -22.18
N LEU A 122 10.40 4.73 -21.44
CA LEU A 122 10.04 6.11 -21.80
C LEU A 122 11.23 7.05 -21.70
N GLU A 123 12.15 6.86 -20.75
CA GLU A 123 13.40 7.62 -20.68
C GLU A 123 14.28 7.40 -21.91
N GLN A 124 14.37 6.13 -22.40
CA GLN A 124 15.13 5.80 -23.61
C GLN A 124 14.56 6.47 -24.88
N GLU A 125 13.26 6.80 -24.91
CA GLU A 125 12.65 7.52 -26.04
C GLU A 125 13.20 8.92 -26.25
N SER A 126 13.77 9.54 -25.24
CA SER A 126 14.49 10.82 -25.35
C SER A 126 15.93 10.65 -25.82
N GLY A 127 16.39 9.42 -26.04
CA GLY A 127 17.75 9.09 -26.44
C GLY A 127 17.99 9.11 -27.95
N ALA A 128 19.17 8.62 -28.38
CA ALA A 128 19.61 8.62 -29.78
C ALA A 128 18.89 7.61 -30.70
N ALA A 129 18.18 6.63 -30.14
CA ALA A 129 17.51 5.57 -30.88
C ALA A 129 16.11 5.28 -30.33
N PRO A 130 15.15 6.20 -30.52
CA PRO A 130 13.79 6.02 -30.04
C PRO A 130 13.10 4.85 -30.77
N GLN A 131 12.22 4.15 -30.06
CA GLN A 131 11.45 3.02 -30.60
C GLN A 131 10.02 3.43 -31.03
N TYR A 132 9.61 4.66 -30.77
CA TYR A 132 8.31 5.25 -31.14
C TYR A 132 7.14 4.47 -30.53
N TRP A 133 7.15 4.29 -29.21
CA TRP A 133 6.11 3.56 -28.50
C TRP A 133 4.72 4.21 -28.65
N GLN A 134 3.72 3.39 -28.95
CA GLN A 134 2.33 3.77 -28.74
C GLN A 134 1.97 3.53 -27.26
N VAL A 135 1.55 4.57 -26.58
CA VAL A 135 1.23 4.54 -25.14
C VAL A 135 -0.29 4.53 -24.96
N LEU A 136 -0.79 3.54 -24.23
CA LEU A 136 -2.15 3.49 -23.74
C LEU A 136 -2.13 3.64 -22.23
N ASN A 137 -2.51 4.84 -21.74
CA ASN A 137 -2.56 5.14 -20.31
C ASN A 137 -4.01 5.17 -19.83
N LEU A 138 -4.39 4.23 -18.94
CA LEU A 138 -5.76 4.00 -18.49
C LEU A 138 -5.87 4.23 -16.97
N PRO A 139 -5.95 5.48 -16.49
CA PRO A 139 -6.16 5.77 -15.08
C PRO A 139 -7.55 5.33 -14.62
N ALA A 140 -7.70 4.94 -13.34
CA ALA A 140 -8.98 4.52 -12.78
C ALA A 140 -10.06 5.60 -12.87
N LEU A 141 -9.69 6.86 -12.65
CA LEU A 141 -10.51 8.04 -12.93
C LEU A 141 -9.84 8.84 -14.05
N ALA A 142 -10.59 9.18 -15.10
CA ALA A 142 -10.10 10.04 -16.16
C ALA A 142 -9.62 11.39 -15.61
N GLU A 143 -8.50 11.86 -16.09
CA GLU A 143 -7.86 13.08 -15.62
C GLU A 143 -8.13 14.28 -16.55
N HIS A 144 -8.13 15.47 -15.95
CA HIS A 144 -8.18 16.68 -16.76
C HIS A 144 -6.90 16.77 -17.62
N PRO A 145 -6.98 17.20 -18.90
CA PRO A 145 -5.82 17.27 -19.80
C PRO A 145 -4.59 17.97 -19.21
N ALA A 146 -4.80 19.02 -18.41
CA ALA A 146 -3.71 19.72 -17.71
C ALA A 146 -3.00 18.92 -16.62
N GLN A 147 -3.60 17.81 -16.17
CA GLN A 147 -3.08 16.92 -15.12
C GLN A 147 -2.53 15.61 -15.67
N GLN A 148 -2.73 15.35 -16.96
CA GLN A 148 -2.24 14.14 -17.60
C GLN A 148 -0.71 14.10 -17.63
N LEU A 149 -0.16 12.88 -17.54
CA LEU A 149 1.27 12.67 -17.71
C LEU A 149 1.73 13.18 -19.09
N ARG A 150 2.90 13.79 -19.11
CA ARG A 150 3.59 14.10 -20.36
C ARG A 150 4.49 12.93 -20.71
N PHE A 151 4.42 12.55 -21.97
CA PHE A 151 5.26 11.52 -22.56
C PHE A 151 6.27 12.17 -23.53
N PRO A 152 7.40 11.52 -23.83
CA PRO A 152 8.33 12.00 -24.85
C PRO A 152 7.62 12.23 -26.20
N ASP A 153 8.06 13.22 -26.96
CA ASP A 153 7.45 13.59 -28.26
C ASP A 153 7.55 12.47 -29.31
N THR A 154 8.44 11.51 -29.11
CA THR A 154 8.57 10.30 -29.93
C THR A 154 7.48 9.27 -29.65
N CYS A 155 6.78 9.37 -28.51
CA CYS A 155 5.68 8.50 -28.17
C CYS A 155 4.36 9.02 -28.76
N SER A 156 3.52 8.09 -29.25
CA SER A 156 2.15 8.38 -29.61
C SER A 156 1.23 8.02 -28.44
N LEU A 157 0.56 8.99 -27.83
CA LEU A 157 -0.38 8.77 -26.74
C LEU A 157 -1.79 8.56 -27.31
N GLU A 158 -2.41 7.42 -26.97
CA GLU A 158 -3.83 7.20 -27.24
C GLU A 158 -4.69 8.09 -26.33
N PRO A 159 -5.56 8.97 -26.89
CA PRO A 159 -6.37 9.87 -26.08
C PRO A 159 -7.35 9.14 -25.18
N ASP A 160 -7.50 9.59 -23.94
CA ASP A 160 -8.57 9.11 -23.08
C ASP A 160 -9.92 9.66 -23.56
N TRP A 161 -10.83 8.77 -23.93
CA TRP A 161 -12.16 9.12 -24.47
C TRP A 161 -13.16 9.57 -23.41
N ARG A 162 -12.80 9.43 -22.12
CA ARG A 162 -13.67 9.71 -20.99
C ARG A 162 -13.63 11.18 -20.61
N GLN A 163 -14.70 11.65 -19.98
CA GLN A 163 -14.70 12.97 -19.34
C GLN A 163 -13.95 12.93 -18.02
N PRO A 164 -13.26 14.02 -17.61
CA PRO A 164 -12.55 14.08 -16.32
C PRO A 164 -13.44 13.63 -15.15
N GLY A 165 -12.89 12.77 -14.29
CA GLY A 165 -13.61 12.18 -13.17
C GLY A 165 -14.43 10.93 -13.48
N GLN A 166 -14.58 10.54 -14.74
CA GLN A 166 -15.29 9.31 -15.10
C GLN A 166 -14.45 8.07 -14.76
N PRO A 167 -15.03 7.06 -14.08
CA PRO A 167 -14.39 5.77 -13.85
C PRO A 167 -14.07 5.02 -15.15
N LEU A 168 -13.02 4.20 -15.13
CA LEU A 168 -12.66 3.35 -16.27
C LEU A 168 -13.71 2.27 -16.54
N CYS A 169 -14.30 1.70 -15.51
CA CYS A 169 -15.34 0.68 -15.60
C CYS A 169 -16.40 0.95 -14.52
N PRO A 170 -17.36 1.87 -14.77
CA PRO A 170 -18.31 2.33 -13.77
C PRO A 170 -19.27 1.23 -13.30
N GLU A 171 -19.53 0.20 -14.12
CA GLU A 171 -20.38 -0.94 -13.78
C GLU A 171 -19.72 -1.83 -12.70
N ARG A 172 -18.40 -1.88 -12.68
CA ARG A 172 -17.62 -2.69 -11.74
C ARG A 172 -17.07 -1.88 -10.59
N PHE A 173 -16.61 -0.66 -10.88
CA PHE A 173 -16.01 0.26 -9.93
C PHE A 173 -16.64 1.65 -10.11
N PRO A 174 -17.80 1.91 -9.51
CA PRO A 174 -18.39 3.23 -9.52
C PRO A 174 -17.53 4.25 -8.76
N ALA A 175 -17.70 5.54 -9.06
CA ALA A 175 -16.87 6.60 -8.47
C ALA A 175 -16.85 6.58 -6.93
N ALA A 176 -17.97 6.25 -6.28
CA ALA A 176 -18.05 6.14 -4.83
C ALA A 176 -17.17 5.00 -4.26
N GLU A 177 -17.09 3.86 -4.95
CA GLU A 177 -16.21 2.75 -4.55
C GLU A 177 -14.74 3.10 -4.79
N LEU A 178 -14.42 3.76 -5.90
CA LEU A 178 -13.06 4.24 -6.17
C LEU A 178 -12.60 5.25 -5.12
N GLU A 179 -13.48 6.11 -4.62
CA GLU A 179 -13.16 7.04 -3.54
C GLU A 179 -12.85 6.29 -2.22
N GLN A 180 -13.60 5.23 -1.91
CA GLN A 180 -13.31 4.38 -0.75
C GLN A 180 -11.96 3.65 -0.90
N ILE A 181 -11.64 3.21 -2.12
CA ILE A 181 -10.34 2.60 -2.42
C ILE A 181 -9.24 3.65 -2.25
N ARG A 182 -9.43 4.87 -2.77
CA ARG A 182 -8.46 5.97 -2.65
C ARG A 182 -8.12 6.29 -1.20
N ILE A 183 -9.14 6.39 -0.34
CA ILE A 183 -8.95 6.64 1.10
C ILE A 183 -8.17 5.49 1.76
N ARG A 184 -8.51 4.24 1.44
CA ARG A 184 -7.86 3.05 2.02
C ARG A 184 -6.43 2.83 1.52
N ALA A 185 -6.18 3.11 0.26
CA ALA A 185 -4.86 2.95 -0.35
C ALA A 185 -3.89 4.07 0.02
N GLY A 186 -4.42 5.27 0.33
CA GLY A 186 -3.63 6.48 0.48
C GLY A 186 -3.13 7.03 -0.85
N SER A 187 -2.67 8.29 -0.85
CA SER A 187 -2.32 9.00 -2.09
C SER A 187 -1.17 8.36 -2.84
N TYR A 188 -0.18 7.80 -2.15
CA TYR A 188 0.97 7.15 -2.80
C TYR A 188 0.53 5.99 -3.70
N TRP A 189 -0.17 4.98 -3.13
CA TRP A 189 -0.61 3.82 -3.89
C TRP A 189 -1.73 4.14 -4.87
N TRP A 190 -2.61 5.10 -4.52
CA TRP A 190 -3.64 5.57 -5.43
C TRP A 190 -3.02 6.16 -6.70
N ASN A 191 -2.08 7.09 -6.55
CA ASN A 191 -1.44 7.72 -7.69
C ASN A 191 -0.65 6.70 -8.53
N ALA A 192 0.11 5.82 -7.90
CA ALA A 192 0.91 4.82 -8.60
C ALA A 192 0.05 3.79 -9.33
N LEU A 193 -0.77 3.05 -8.59
CA LEU A 193 -1.43 1.83 -9.09
C LEU A 193 -2.75 2.12 -9.81
N TYR A 194 -3.48 3.15 -9.38
CA TYR A 194 -4.80 3.45 -9.92
C TYR A 194 -4.77 4.59 -10.94
N GLN A 195 -3.93 5.60 -10.72
CA GLN A 195 -3.81 6.73 -11.65
C GLN A 195 -2.59 6.62 -12.58
N GLN A 196 -1.82 5.52 -12.50
CA GLN A 196 -0.65 5.25 -13.34
C GLN A 196 0.44 6.32 -13.25
N ARG A 197 0.50 7.05 -12.12
CA ARG A 197 1.46 8.13 -11.83
C ARG A 197 2.30 7.82 -10.60
N PRO A 198 3.26 6.91 -10.68
CA PRO A 198 4.15 6.64 -9.57
C PRO A 198 5.00 7.87 -9.28
N SER A 199 5.12 8.21 -8.00
CA SER A 199 6.03 9.24 -7.50
C SER A 199 7.38 8.62 -7.14
N PRO A 200 8.48 9.42 -7.10
CA PRO A 200 9.73 8.95 -6.53
C PRO A 200 9.51 8.44 -5.10
N ALA A 201 10.08 7.28 -4.78
CA ALA A 201 10.12 6.81 -3.39
C ALA A 201 10.95 7.75 -2.48
N GLU A 202 11.76 8.60 -3.07
CA GLU A 202 12.67 9.54 -2.41
C GLU A 202 12.01 10.83 -1.90
N GLY A 203 10.71 11.00 -2.07
CA GLY A 203 9.98 12.15 -1.56
C GLY A 203 9.08 11.77 -0.41
N LEU A 204 9.51 12.00 0.81
CA LEU A 204 8.74 12.08 2.04
C LEU A 204 7.48 11.19 2.04
N LEU A 205 7.65 9.91 2.39
CA LEU A 205 6.52 8.97 2.55
C LEU A 205 5.49 9.52 3.54
N PHE A 206 5.98 10.20 4.58
CA PHE A 206 5.17 10.88 5.58
C PHE A 206 5.22 12.40 5.34
N GLN A 207 4.11 12.97 4.93
CA GLN A 207 4.05 14.40 4.59
C GLN A 207 3.97 15.29 5.85
N ARG A 208 4.77 16.35 5.86
CA ARG A 208 4.82 17.28 7.00
C ARG A 208 3.46 17.84 7.40
N HIS A 209 2.60 18.14 6.43
CA HIS A 209 1.29 18.70 6.73
C HIS A 209 0.35 17.69 7.41
N TRP A 210 0.48 16.38 7.15
CA TRP A 210 -0.27 15.35 7.87
C TRP A 210 0.10 15.35 9.37
N LEU A 211 1.41 15.38 9.66
CA LEU A 211 1.95 15.41 11.02
C LEU A 211 1.52 16.68 11.76
N LEU A 212 1.57 17.85 11.12
CA LEU A 212 1.13 19.12 11.74
C LEU A 212 -0.36 19.12 12.06
N GLN A 213 -1.21 18.57 11.20
CA GLN A 213 -2.64 18.44 11.46
C GLN A 213 -2.92 17.53 12.65
N THR A 214 -2.15 16.46 12.83
CA THR A 214 -2.31 15.53 13.94
C THR A 214 -1.86 16.14 15.27
N LEU A 215 -0.75 16.88 15.29
CA LEU A 215 -0.26 17.61 16.47
C LEU A 215 -1.27 18.66 16.99
N GLN A 216 -1.94 19.38 16.09
CA GLN A 216 -2.97 20.36 16.45
C GLN A 216 -4.22 19.71 17.07
N ARG A 217 -4.52 18.47 16.72
CA ARG A 217 -5.69 17.73 17.22
C ARG A 217 -5.43 16.99 18.52
N SER A 218 -4.16 16.64 18.79
CA SER A 218 -3.76 15.93 20.00
C SER A 218 -3.68 16.92 21.17
N GLN A 219 -4.78 17.09 21.91
CA GLN A 219 -4.75 17.83 23.18
C GLN A 219 -4.21 16.90 24.27
N PRO A 220 -3.36 17.42 25.19
CA PRO A 220 -2.96 16.64 26.34
C PRO A 220 -4.21 16.27 27.13
N HIS A 221 -4.47 14.97 27.30
CA HIS A 221 -5.50 14.49 28.21
C HIS A 221 -5.12 14.94 29.64
N LYS A 222 -5.65 16.09 30.08
CA LYS A 222 -5.63 16.44 31.49
C LYS A 222 -6.44 15.37 32.21
N GLY A 223 -5.71 14.49 32.91
CA GLY A 223 -6.31 13.40 33.66
C GLY A 223 -7.34 13.95 34.65
N ASN A 224 -8.60 13.89 34.29
CA ASN A 224 -9.69 14.10 35.22
C ASN A 224 -9.83 12.81 36.03
N GLN A 225 -9.17 12.78 37.19
CA GLN A 225 -9.26 11.68 38.17
C GLN A 225 -10.65 11.64 38.78
N GLN A 226 -11.66 11.27 38.01
CA GLN A 226 -12.93 10.81 38.58
C GLN A 226 -12.90 9.27 38.62
N ARG A 227 -12.92 8.75 39.84
CA ARG A 227 -12.99 7.31 40.14
C ARG A 227 -14.13 6.67 39.34
N GLY A 228 -13.78 5.74 38.45
CA GLY A 228 -14.74 4.87 37.76
C GLY A 228 -14.80 4.97 36.25
N GLN A 229 -13.96 5.81 35.59
CA GLN A 229 -13.98 5.92 34.13
C GLN A 229 -13.04 4.87 33.47
N GLN A 230 -13.51 4.33 32.33
CA GLN A 230 -12.75 3.44 31.43
C GLN A 230 -11.37 4.05 31.12
N LYS A 231 -10.36 3.18 30.99
CA LYS A 231 -9.02 3.59 30.52
C LYS A 231 -9.18 4.41 29.22
N PRO A 232 -8.55 5.59 29.10
CA PRO A 232 -8.68 6.44 27.92
C PRO A 232 -8.14 5.76 26.64
N PHE A 233 -7.30 4.73 26.80
CA PHE A 233 -6.70 3.95 25.73
C PHE A 233 -6.93 2.46 26.01
N SER A 234 -7.42 1.72 25.01
CA SER A 234 -7.57 0.27 25.11
C SER A 234 -7.66 -0.37 23.70
N PRO A 235 -6.69 -1.22 23.34
CA PRO A 235 -5.46 -1.56 24.08
C PRO A 235 -4.40 -0.45 24.05
N LEU A 236 -3.52 -0.47 25.06
CA LEU A 236 -2.30 0.32 25.15
C LEU A 236 -1.11 -0.61 24.92
N VAL A 237 -0.17 -0.26 24.04
CA VAL A 237 0.96 -1.11 23.65
C VAL A 237 2.27 -0.35 23.70
N LEU A 238 3.30 -0.99 24.24
CA LEU A 238 4.69 -0.55 24.13
C LEU A 238 5.36 -1.36 23.02
N SER A 239 5.70 -0.71 21.91
CA SER A 239 6.39 -1.33 20.77
C SER A 239 7.87 -1.02 20.82
N CYS A 240 8.71 -2.06 20.66
CA CYS A 240 10.15 -1.96 20.77
C CYS A 240 10.83 -2.54 19.51
N ASP A 241 11.75 -1.77 18.96
CA ASP A 241 12.78 -2.27 18.04
C ASP A 241 14.12 -2.30 18.79
N LEU A 242 14.71 -3.49 18.92
CA LEU A 242 15.87 -3.72 19.76
C LEU A 242 17.05 -4.17 18.91
N SER A 243 18.03 -3.30 18.70
CA SER A 243 19.28 -3.60 18.00
C SER A 243 20.42 -3.80 18.98
N PHE A 244 21.17 -4.92 18.83
CA PHE A 244 22.29 -5.30 19.71
C PHE A 244 23.59 -5.52 18.92
N LYS A 245 23.78 -4.86 17.78
CA LYS A 245 25.01 -4.99 17.00
C LYS A 245 26.16 -4.27 17.74
N GLY A 246 27.18 -5.02 18.18
CA GLY A 246 28.36 -4.44 18.79
C GLY A 246 29.25 -3.75 17.76
N GLY A 247 29.57 -2.47 17.96
CA GLY A 247 30.48 -1.67 17.13
C GLY A 247 30.31 -0.18 17.35
N GLU A 248 31.31 0.63 17.01
CA GLU A 248 31.18 2.10 16.93
C GLU A 248 30.26 2.43 15.75
N GLY A 249 29.03 2.82 16.01
CA GLY A 249 27.96 3.07 15.02
C GLY A 249 26.72 2.23 15.29
N ASN A 250 26.46 1.86 16.54
CA ASN A 250 25.32 1.02 16.94
C ASN A 250 23.99 1.65 16.57
N ASP A 251 23.10 0.83 15.99
CA ASP A 251 21.67 1.14 15.86
C ASP A 251 21.08 1.36 17.27
N TYR A 252 20.06 2.20 17.37
CA TYR A 252 19.40 2.48 18.64
C TYR A 252 18.42 1.36 19.02
N CYS A 253 18.19 1.20 20.32
CA CYS A 253 16.98 0.53 20.81
C CYS A 253 15.85 1.57 20.88
N ALA A 254 14.81 1.38 20.11
CA ALA A 254 13.68 2.29 19.99
C ALA A 254 12.46 1.77 20.76
N PHE A 255 11.74 2.69 21.41
CA PHE A 255 10.58 2.40 22.24
C PHE A 255 9.46 3.40 21.91
N VAL A 256 8.28 2.91 21.57
CA VAL A 256 7.11 3.74 21.23
C VAL A 256 5.89 3.24 21.99
N LEU A 257 5.25 4.11 22.77
CA LEU A 257 4.00 3.82 23.47
C LEU A 257 2.82 4.34 22.68
N LEU A 258 1.93 3.43 22.27
CA LEU A 258 0.75 3.74 21.47
C LEU A 258 -0.52 3.22 22.14
N GLY A 259 -1.62 3.94 21.95
CA GLY A 259 -2.90 3.51 22.46
C GLY A 259 -4.05 3.76 21.50
N LEU A 260 -4.98 2.83 21.44
CA LEU A 260 -6.23 3.01 20.74
C LEU A 260 -7.16 3.86 21.59
N VAL A 261 -7.63 5.00 21.05
CA VAL A 261 -8.57 5.87 21.73
C VAL A 261 -9.94 5.21 21.74
N ALA A 262 -10.49 4.99 22.94
CA ALA A 262 -11.86 4.51 23.10
C ALA A 262 -12.82 5.60 22.62
N GLU A 263 -13.65 5.31 21.62
CA GLU A 263 -14.71 6.22 21.20
C GLU A 263 -15.68 6.46 22.36
N GLN A 264 -15.75 7.69 22.82
CA GLN A 264 -16.96 8.15 23.49
C GLN A 264 -18.03 8.26 22.42
N ARG A 265 -18.98 7.32 22.37
CA ARG A 265 -20.22 7.51 21.63
C ARG A 265 -20.75 8.87 22.06
N ALA A 266 -20.72 9.85 21.15
CA ALA A 266 -21.45 11.09 21.32
C ALA A 266 -22.92 10.66 21.48
N VAL A 267 -23.41 10.69 22.71
CA VAL A 267 -24.84 10.61 22.99
C VAL A 267 -25.40 11.88 22.38
N HIS A 268 -25.90 11.79 21.15
CA HIS A 268 -26.74 12.86 20.63
C HIS A 268 -27.89 13.02 21.65
N PRO A 269 -28.10 14.19 22.26
CA PRO A 269 -29.28 14.43 23.04
C PRO A 269 -30.45 14.16 22.08
N ALA A 270 -31.27 13.18 22.44
CA ALA A 270 -32.54 12.96 21.80
C ALA A 270 -33.29 14.30 21.83
N VAL A 271 -33.55 14.87 20.66
CA VAL A 271 -34.47 15.99 20.53
C VAL A 271 -35.82 15.41 20.93
N GLU A 272 -36.23 15.69 22.16
CA GLU A 272 -37.61 15.45 22.58
C GLU A 272 -38.52 16.33 21.73
N ALA A 273 -39.14 15.70 20.76
CA ALA A 273 -40.22 16.27 20.01
C ALA A 273 -41.42 16.43 20.97
N HIS A 274 -41.56 17.61 21.51
CA HIS A 274 -42.80 18.01 22.19
C HIS A 274 -43.90 18.02 21.15
N GLY A 275 -44.83 17.08 21.34
CA GLY A 275 -46.04 16.97 20.56
C GLY A 275 -46.92 18.23 20.68
N GLN A 276 -47.23 18.83 19.54
CA GLN A 276 -48.48 19.56 19.35
C GLN A 276 -49.05 19.11 18.01
N GLY A 277 -50.26 18.56 18.13
CA GLY A 277 -51.03 18.02 16.99
C GLY A 277 -51.44 19.10 16.00
N LEU A 278 -51.40 18.74 14.75
CA LEU A 278 -52.14 19.41 13.70
C LEU A 278 -52.71 18.38 12.73
N GLN A 279 -54.01 18.54 12.51
CA GLN A 279 -54.94 17.69 11.82
C GLN A 279 -54.58 17.52 10.32
N LEU A 280 -54.89 16.31 9.84
CA LEU A 280 -54.98 15.92 8.43
C LEU A 280 -56.05 16.73 7.68
N HIS A 281 -55.68 17.39 6.61
CA HIS A 281 -56.56 17.65 5.49
C HIS A 281 -55.97 17.01 4.24
N ARG A 282 -56.71 16.01 3.71
CA ARG A 282 -56.53 15.43 2.38
C ARG A 282 -57.00 16.42 1.35
N THR A 283 -56.17 16.76 0.37
CA THR A 283 -56.65 17.07 -1.00
C THR A 283 -55.56 16.63 -1.98
N ALA A 284 -56.00 15.86 -2.94
CA ALA A 284 -55.24 15.40 -4.10
C ALA A 284 -55.14 16.53 -5.12
N ALA A 285 -53.96 16.71 -5.72
CA ALA A 285 -53.81 17.09 -7.13
C ALA A 285 -52.39 16.91 -7.61
N SER A 286 -52.28 16.18 -8.69
CA SER A 286 -51.16 15.97 -9.60
C SER A 286 -50.53 17.29 -10.06
N THR A 287 -49.15 17.34 -10.09
CA THR A 287 -48.44 17.87 -11.27
C THR A 287 -46.95 17.49 -11.17
N ARG A 288 -46.46 16.96 -12.28
CA ARG A 288 -45.03 16.69 -12.55
C ARG A 288 -44.26 18.00 -12.59
N SER A 289 -43.17 18.07 -11.85
CA SER A 289 -42.08 19.01 -12.13
C SER A 289 -40.78 18.38 -11.64
N GLY A 290 -39.85 18.16 -12.57
CA GLY A 290 -38.51 17.63 -12.30
C GLY A 290 -37.71 18.63 -11.46
N ALA A 291 -37.38 18.24 -10.25
CA ALA A 291 -36.41 18.93 -9.45
C ALA A 291 -35.00 18.32 -9.71
N VAL A 292 -34.18 19.08 -10.43
CA VAL A 292 -32.74 18.86 -10.56
C VAL A 292 -32.16 19.05 -9.17
N THR A 293 -31.71 17.97 -8.56
CA THR A 293 -30.91 18.03 -7.32
C THR A 293 -29.56 18.66 -7.65
N PRO A 294 -29.08 19.66 -6.91
CA PRO A 294 -27.75 20.23 -7.12
C PRO A 294 -26.68 19.18 -6.77
N VAL A 295 -25.91 18.78 -7.77
CA VAL A 295 -24.67 18.02 -7.63
C VAL A 295 -23.67 18.95 -6.94
N GLY A 296 -23.26 18.64 -5.70
CA GLY A 296 -22.19 19.41 -5.06
C GLY A 296 -22.32 19.67 -3.55
N ALA A 297 -23.02 18.83 -2.80
CA ALA A 297 -22.81 18.84 -1.35
C ALA A 297 -21.52 18.06 -1.06
N PRO A 298 -20.53 18.63 -0.31
CA PRO A 298 -19.36 17.87 0.12
C PRO A 298 -19.86 16.71 0.96
N ILE A 299 -19.58 15.48 0.54
CA ILE A 299 -19.78 14.29 1.35
C ILE A 299 -18.92 14.52 2.60
N ARG A 300 -19.54 14.84 3.74
CA ARG A 300 -18.85 14.84 5.02
C ARG A 300 -18.34 13.41 5.20
N SER A 301 -17.03 13.22 5.05
CA SER A 301 -16.40 11.97 5.42
C SER A 301 -16.81 11.71 6.87
N ALA A 302 -17.45 10.56 7.11
CA ALA A 302 -17.68 10.13 8.48
C ALA A 302 -16.33 10.18 9.18
N ALA A 303 -16.24 10.85 10.34
CA ALA A 303 -15.02 10.90 11.12
C ALA A 303 -14.54 9.45 11.31
N PRO A 304 -13.23 9.18 11.18
CA PRO A 304 -12.71 7.82 11.32
C PRO A 304 -13.13 7.26 12.67
N SER A 305 -13.72 6.07 12.65
CA SER A 305 -14.32 5.44 13.85
C SER A 305 -13.32 5.12 14.95
N HIS A 306 -12.02 5.19 14.68
CA HIS A 306 -10.94 4.81 15.59
C HIS A 306 -9.71 5.66 15.35
N ARG A 307 -9.06 6.08 16.45
CA ARG A 307 -7.82 6.85 16.43
C ARG A 307 -6.77 6.17 17.30
N ILE A 308 -5.56 6.11 16.82
CA ILE A 308 -4.38 5.68 17.57
C ILE A 308 -3.60 6.91 17.98
N GLU A 309 -3.24 7.02 19.24
CA GLU A 309 -2.37 8.08 19.75
C GLU A 309 -1.00 7.54 20.09
N VAL A 310 0.04 8.23 19.63
CA VAL A 310 1.42 8.05 20.07
C VAL A 310 1.62 8.89 21.30
N LEU A 311 1.72 8.24 22.45
CA LEU A 311 1.79 8.91 23.74
C LEU A 311 3.22 9.35 24.07
N TRP A 312 4.19 8.52 23.68
CA TRP A 312 5.57 8.71 24.02
C TRP A 312 6.49 7.88 23.10
N SER A 313 7.66 8.40 22.76
CA SER A 313 8.72 7.70 22.04
C SER A 313 10.10 8.08 22.56
N GLN A 314 11.01 7.14 22.63
CA GLN A 314 12.44 7.35 22.94
C GLN A 314 13.30 6.32 22.25
N HIS A 315 14.56 6.67 22.04
CA HIS A 315 15.60 5.74 21.61
C HIS A 315 16.86 5.88 22.48
N HIS A 316 17.59 4.78 22.64
CA HIS A 316 18.77 4.74 23.47
C HIS A 316 19.78 3.73 22.93
N HIS A 317 21.08 4.02 23.10
CA HIS A 317 22.11 3.01 22.91
C HIS A 317 22.19 2.13 24.16
N LEU A 318 21.67 0.92 24.07
CA LEU A 318 21.62 -0.03 25.18
C LEU A 318 22.18 -1.40 24.76
N ASP A 319 22.93 -2.02 25.66
CA ASP A 319 23.21 -3.45 25.60
C ASP A 319 22.03 -4.26 26.18
N LEU A 320 22.05 -5.57 26.05
CA LEU A 320 20.97 -6.43 26.54
C LEU A 320 20.66 -6.24 28.03
N PRO A 321 21.64 -6.20 28.96
CA PRO A 321 21.37 -5.85 30.36
C PRO A 321 20.75 -4.48 30.54
N GLY A 322 21.17 -3.49 29.78
CA GLY A 322 20.64 -2.13 29.76
C GLY A 322 19.17 -2.11 29.33
N VAL A 323 18.80 -2.85 28.26
CA VAL A 323 17.42 -2.99 27.81
C VAL A 323 16.54 -3.61 28.89
N VAL A 324 16.98 -4.70 29.52
CA VAL A 324 16.21 -5.35 30.61
C VAL A 324 15.93 -4.36 31.75
N LYS A 325 16.95 -3.63 32.17
CA LYS A 325 16.86 -2.62 33.23
C LYS A 325 15.94 -1.49 32.81
N PHE A 326 16.12 -0.95 31.61
CA PHE A 326 15.31 0.15 31.08
C PHE A 326 13.84 -0.24 30.98
N LEU A 327 13.51 -1.38 30.38
CA LEU A 327 12.14 -1.87 30.25
C LEU A 327 11.48 -2.07 31.63
N GLY A 328 12.22 -2.65 32.59
CA GLY A 328 11.71 -2.83 33.94
C GLY A 328 11.35 -1.49 34.61
N GLN A 329 12.22 -0.49 34.51
CA GLN A 329 11.98 0.87 35.05
C GLN A 329 10.85 1.59 34.29
N CYS A 330 10.87 1.52 32.97
CA CYS A 330 9.84 2.13 32.11
C CYS A 330 8.44 1.59 32.43
N LEU A 331 8.28 0.27 32.47
CA LEU A 331 7.01 -0.39 32.79
C LEU A 331 6.50 -0.06 34.20
N ALA A 332 7.40 -0.01 35.19
CA ALA A 332 7.05 0.40 36.54
C ALA A 332 6.55 1.85 36.59
N THR A 333 7.25 2.76 35.89
CA THR A 333 6.87 4.19 35.80
C THR A 333 5.53 4.35 35.09
N LEU A 334 5.34 3.72 33.95
CA LEU A 334 4.08 3.75 33.18
C LEU A 334 2.91 3.20 34.02
N LYS A 335 3.12 2.12 34.74
CA LYS A 335 2.11 1.54 35.63
C LYS A 335 1.75 2.49 36.78
N ALA A 336 2.72 3.16 37.39
CA ALA A 336 2.50 4.15 38.43
C ALA A 336 1.69 5.37 37.93
N GLN A 337 1.85 5.71 36.64
CA GLN A 337 1.09 6.77 35.97
C GLN A 337 -0.29 6.32 35.47
N GLY A 338 -0.68 5.06 35.66
CA GLY A 338 -1.93 4.50 35.13
C GLY A 338 -1.89 4.18 33.62
N LEU A 339 -0.71 4.22 33.02
CA LEU A 339 -0.45 3.95 31.60
C LEU A 339 0.26 2.61 31.38
N GLY A 340 0.05 1.64 32.28
CA GLY A 340 0.61 0.31 32.11
C GLY A 340 0.12 -0.35 30.80
N PRO A 341 1.05 -0.73 29.88
CA PRO A 341 0.66 -1.31 28.60
C PRO A 341 0.00 -2.69 28.77
N ASP A 342 -0.97 -2.97 27.91
CA ASP A 342 -1.64 -4.28 27.85
C ASP A 342 -0.76 -5.32 27.15
N ALA A 343 0.17 -4.88 26.28
CA ALA A 343 1.17 -5.70 25.62
C ALA A 343 2.50 -4.97 25.41
N VAL A 344 3.59 -5.72 25.39
CA VAL A 344 4.92 -5.25 25.00
C VAL A 344 5.34 -6.02 23.74
N LEU A 345 5.52 -5.32 22.63
CA LEU A 345 5.91 -5.90 21.35
C LEU A 345 7.41 -5.81 21.16
N ILE A 346 8.02 -6.90 20.77
CA ILE A 346 9.45 -6.94 20.42
C ILE A 346 9.58 -7.60 19.04
N GLU A 347 10.34 -6.98 18.14
CA GLU A 347 10.59 -7.54 16.82
C GLU A 347 11.38 -8.85 16.93
N ASP A 348 10.84 -9.95 16.38
CA ASP A 348 11.48 -11.28 16.35
C ASP A 348 12.32 -11.41 15.07
N ALA A 349 13.41 -10.63 14.99
CA ALA A 349 14.35 -10.65 13.88
C ALA A 349 15.79 -10.93 14.38
N ALA A 350 16.60 -11.53 13.54
CA ALA A 350 18.04 -11.80 13.77
C ALA A 350 18.35 -12.49 15.12
N ASN A 351 18.60 -11.74 16.19
CA ASN A 351 18.88 -12.24 17.53
C ASN A 351 17.62 -12.32 18.41
N GLY A 352 16.45 -11.98 17.87
CA GLY A 352 15.17 -11.84 18.57
C GLY A 352 14.72 -13.07 19.35
N PRO A 353 14.79 -14.31 18.83
CA PRO A 353 14.27 -15.48 19.54
C PRO A 353 14.90 -15.68 20.92
N ALA A 354 16.22 -15.53 21.05
CA ALA A 354 16.93 -15.70 22.32
C ALA A 354 16.60 -14.56 23.31
N VAL A 355 16.55 -13.33 22.80
CA VAL A 355 16.18 -12.14 23.58
C VAL A 355 14.74 -12.22 24.03
N CYS A 356 13.81 -12.56 23.14
CA CYS A 356 12.40 -12.74 23.47
C CYS A 356 12.21 -13.82 24.56
N GLN A 357 12.88 -14.96 24.48
CA GLN A 357 12.82 -16.01 25.51
C GLN A 357 13.33 -15.53 26.88
N LEU A 358 14.40 -14.75 26.90
CA LEU A 358 14.94 -14.17 28.13
C LEU A 358 13.96 -13.16 28.74
N LEU A 359 13.45 -12.25 27.92
CA LEU A 359 12.57 -11.17 28.35
C LEU A 359 11.15 -11.65 28.68
N GLN A 360 10.61 -12.68 28.01
CA GLN A 360 9.30 -13.26 28.31
C GLN A 360 9.17 -13.75 29.76
N ARG A 361 10.29 -14.20 30.37
CA ARG A 361 10.30 -14.63 31.77
C ARG A 361 10.24 -13.46 32.74
N GLN A 362 10.60 -12.26 32.30
CA GLN A 362 10.74 -11.08 33.16
C GLN A 362 9.66 -10.04 32.91
N ILE A 363 9.08 -10.01 31.70
CA ILE A 363 8.12 -9.00 31.26
C ILE A 363 6.79 -9.69 30.94
N PRO A 364 5.78 -9.58 31.84
CA PRO A 364 4.43 -10.07 31.53
C PRO A 364 3.82 -9.35 30.33
N GLY A 365 3.13 -10.09 29.45
CA GLY A 365 2.48 -9.53 28.27
C GLY A 365 3.40 -9.26 27.09
N LEU A 366 4.64 -9.76 27.11
CA LEU A 366 5.56 -9.67 25.99
C LEU A 366 5.11 -10.55 24.83
N ILE A 367 5.06 -9.96 23.64
CA ILE A 367 4.69 -10.59 22.37
C ILE A 367 5.85 -10.42 21.38
N ALA A 368 6.39 -11.53 20.91
CA ALA A 368 7.35 -11.55 19.82
C ALA A 368 6.59 -11.33 18.49
N VAL A 369 6.97 -10.30 17.75
CA VAL A 369 6.34 -9.94 16.47
C VAL A 369 7.30 -10.23 15.34
N ARG A 370 6.90 -11.10 14.41
CA ARG A 370 7.65 -11.32 13.18
C ARG A 370 7.34 -10.20 12.19
N PRO A 371 8.37 -9.46 11.70
CA PRO A 371 8.16 -8.42 10.72
C PRO A 371 7.61 -9.02 9.43
N ALA A 372 6.54 -8.44 8.90
CA ALA A 372 5.99 -8.80 7.60
C ALA A 372 6.46 -7.78 6.55
N GLY A 373 7.21 -8.25 5.56
CA GLY A 373 7.74 -7.41 4.50
C GLY A 373 8.94 -6.53 4.90
N SER A 374 9.32 -5.64 4.01
CA SER A 374 10.40 -4.67 4.25
C SER A 374 9.95 -3.52 5.17
N LYS A 375 10.90 -2.78 5.74
CA LYS A 375 10.65 -1.53 6.49
C LYS A 375 9.78 -0.57 5.67
N ALA A 376 10.14 -0.35 4.41
CA ALA A 376 9.37 0.49 3.49
C ALA A 376 7.92 -0.01 3.30
N SER A 377 7.71 -1.33 3.16
CA SER A 377 6.35 -1.90 3.05
C SER A 377 5.51 -1.64 4.30
N ARG A 378 6.11 -1.75 5.48
CA ARG A 378 5.42 -1.45 6.75
C ARG A 378 5.05 0.02 6.86
N ALA A 379 5.97 0.91 6.51
CA ALA A 379 5.74 2.34 6.51
C ALA A 379 4.65 2.76 5.49
N HIS A 380 4.64 2.17 4.30
CA HIS A 380 3.58 2.36 3.31
C HIS A 380 2.20 1.88 3.80
N ALA A 381 2.13 0.86 4.63
CA ALA A 381 0.86 0.40 5.21
C ALA A 381 0.31 1.39 6.27
N VAL A 382 1.20 2.15 6.92
CA VAL A 382 0.83 3.12 7.97
C VAL A 382 0.55 4.51 7.42
N ALA A 383 1.21 4.92 6.35
CA ALA A 383 1.07 6.26 5.75
C ALA A 383 -0.38 6.68 5.47
N PRO A 384 -1.28 5.83 4.92
CA PRO A 384 -2.68 6.19 4.71
C PRO A 384 -3.45 6.57 5.98
N LEU A 385 -3.10 5.97 7.11
CA LEU A 385 -3.74 6.27 8.39
C LEU A 385 -3.35 7.66 8.90
N LEU A 386 -2.09 8.03 8.70
CA LEU A 386 -1.60 9.36 9.03
C LEU A 386 -2.25 10.42 8.12
N GLU A 387 -2.32 10.15 6.83
CA GLU A 387 -3.02 11.00 5.85
C GLU A 387 -4.50 11.20 6.20
N ALA A 388 -5.18 10.13 6.61
CA ALA A 388 -6.58 10.16 7.03
C ALA A 388 -6.80 10.81 8.41
N GLY A 389 -5.74 11.20 9.14
CA GLY A 389 -5.82 11.77 10.48
C GLY A 389 -6.25 10.79 11.57
N GLN A 390 -6.06 9.49 11.31
CA GLN A 390 -6.35 8.40 12.26
C GLN A 390 -5.21 8.17 13.26
N LEU A 391 -4.07 8.82 13.07
CA LEU A 391 -2.94 8.80 13.97
C LEU A 391 -2.79 10.18 14.63
N GLY A 392 -2.45 10.21 15.93
CA GLY A 392 -2.15 11.41 16.68
C GLY A 392 -0.81 11.29 17.38
N PHE A 393 -0.18 12.42 17.67
CA PHE A 393 1.08 12.49 18.41
C PHE A 393 0.94 13.42 19.59
N CYS A 394 1.16 12.93 20.80
CA CYS A 394 1.32 13.75 21.96
C CYS A 394 2.62 14.56 21.89
N PRO A 395 2.72 15.72 22.58
CA PRO A 395 3.98 16.48 22.67
C PRO A 395 5.13 15.62 23.22
N GLY A 396 6.34 15.86 22.71
CA GLY A 396 7.57 15.14 23.14
C GLY A 396 7.93 13.93 22.28
N ASN A 397 7.36 13.83 21.06
CA ASN A 397 7.70 12.82 20.08
C ASN A 397 8.53 13.40 18.90
N ASP A 398 9.34 14.44 19.18
CA ASP A 398 10.01 15.22 18.13
C ASP A 398 11.03 14.38 17.33
N ASP A 399 11.73 13.45 17.99
CA ASP A 399 12.68 12.55 17.32
C ASP A 399 11.98 11.59 16.36
N LEU A 400 10.87 10.97 16.78
CA LEU A 400 10.05 10.13 15.91
C LEU A 400 9.50 10.93 14.71
N ILE A 401 9.02 12.16 14.95
CA ILE A 401 8.53 13.02 13.88
C ILE A 401 9.65 13.36 12.90
N THR A 402 10.85 13.59 13.38
CA THR A 402 12.03 13.87 12.56
C THR A 402 12.41 12.67 11.70
N GLU A 403 12.45 11.47 12.28
CA GLU A 403 12.70 10.23 11.53
C GLU A 403 11.61 9.96 10.49
N LEU A 404 10.32 10.13 10.84
CA LEU A 404 9.20 9.98 9.89
C LEU A 404 9.34 10.95 8.71
N LEU A 405 9.72 12.21 8.96
CA LEU A 405 9.90 13.19 7.90
C LEU A 405 11.12 12.89 7.00
N GLY A 406 12.13 12.23 7.52
CA GLY A 406 13.32 11.83 6.76
C GLY A 406 13.22 10.46 6.08
N PHE A 407 12.23 9.64 6.46
CA PHE A 407 12.11 8.28 5.95
C PHE A 407 11.79 8.24 4.45
N PRO A 408 12.43 7.35 3.63
CA PRO A 408 13.36 6.27 4.03
C PRO A 408 14.84 6.68 4.11
N ASN A 409 15.19 7.95 3.92
CA ASN A 409 16.56 8.45 3.78
C ASN A 409 17.09 9.11 5.06
N ALA A 410 16.40 8.93 6.20
CA ALA A 410 16.88 9.41 7.50
C ALA A 410 18.15 8.68 7.92
N ALA A 411 18.98 9.35 8.76
CA ALA A 411 20.17 8.74 9.33
C ALA A 411 19.86 7.53 10.25
N HIS A 412 18.67 7.56 10.87
CA HIS A 412 18.12 6.50 11.72
C HIS A 412 16.66 6.28 11.37
N ASP A 413 16.18 5.03 11.51
CA ASP A 413 14.81 4.63 11.23
C ASP A 413 14.21 3.69 12.30
N ASP A 414 14.92 3.54 13.43
CA ASP A 414 14.56 2.60 14.49
C ASP A 414 13.21 2.98 15.16
N LEU A 415 12.97 4.29 15.39
CA LEU A 415 11.69 4.77 15.90
C LEU A 415 10.56 4.57 14.92
N VAL A 416 10.81 4.73 13.61
CA VAL A 416 9.83 4.48 12.55
C VAL A 416 9.43 3.00 12.52
N ASP A 417 10.39 2.08 12.68
CA ASP A 417 10.13 0.65 12.72
C ASP A 417 9.29 0.26 13.95
N ALA A 418 9.67 0.70 15.14
CA ALA A 418 8.89 0.48 16.36
C ALA A 418 7.48 1.07 16.25
N PHE A 419 7.34 2.27 15.68
CA PHE A 419 6.06 2.92 15.44
C PHE A 419 5.18 2.12 14.47
N CYS A 420 5.69 1.77 13.31
CA CYS A 420 4.94 0.99 12.31
C CYS A 420 4.50 -0.37 12.86
N GLN A 421 5.36 -1.08 13.59
CA GLN A 421 5.03 -2.33 14.26
C GLN A 421 3.85 -2.17 15.22
N GLY A 422 3.90 -1.15 16.08
CA GLY A 422 2.84 -0.87 17.06
C GLY A 422 1.50 -0.51 16.40
N VAL A 423 1.52 0.36 15.39
CA VAL A 423 0.31 0.76 14.63
C VAL A 423 -0.32 -0.45 13.94
N ILE A 424 0.46 -1.25 13.22
CA ILE A 424 -0.04 -2.45 12.51
C ILE A 424 -0.63 -3.45 13.50
N TRP A 425 0.01 -3.65 14.65
CA TRP A 425 -0.50 -4.54 15.67
C TRP A 425 -1.84 -4.07 16.23
N LEU A 426 -1.98 -2.78 16.58
CA LEU A 426 -3.22 -2.19 17.09
C LEU A 426 -4.37 -2.29 16.08
N GLN A 427 -4.10 -2.06 14.80
CA GLN A 427 -5.09 -2.27 13.73
C GLN A 427 -5.60 -3.72 13.70
N ASN A 428 -4.69 -4.69 13.77
CA ASN A 428 -5.05 -6.10 13.72
C ASN A 428 -5.88 -6.56 14.95
N GLN A 429 -5.67 -5.97 16.13
CA GLN A 429 -6.47 -6.26 17.32
C GLN A 429 -7.89 -5.71 17.19
N HIS A 430 -8.02 -4.52 16.65
CA HIS A 430 -9.33 -3.90 16.45
C HIS A 430 -10.21 -4.74 15.51
N TRP A 431 -9.68 -5.23 14.40
CA TRP A 431 -10.39 -6.11 13.46
C TRP A 431 -10.87 -7.42 14.10
N ARG A 432 -10.17 -7.93 15.11
CA ARG A 432 -10.58 -9.14 15.83
C ARG A 432 -11.72 -8.88 16.80
N GLY A 433 -11.85 -7.68 17.34
CA GLY A 433 -12.88 -7.30 18.32
C GLY A 433 -14.22 -6.90 17.72
N SER A 434 -14.27 -6.43 16.48
CA SER A 434 -15.47 -5.83 15.88
C SER A 434 -16.50 -6.81 15.30
N GLY A 435 -16.29 -8.12 15.35
CA GLY A 435 -17.28 -9.14 14.94
C GLY A 435 -17.85 -8.98 13.51
N SER A 436 -17.20 -8.17 12.67
CA SER A 436 -17.67 -7.82 11.34
C SER A 436 -17.64 -9.03 10.40
N THR A 437 -18.78 -9.35 9.79
CA THR A 437 -18.94 -10.30 8.69
C THR A 437 -18.38 -9.79 7.35
N ALA A 438 -17.73 -8.64 7.33
CA ALA A 438 -17.01 -8.15 6.16
C ALA A 438 -15.80 -9.06 5.88
N ALA A 439 -15.60 -9.42 4.62
CA ALA A 439 -14.51 -10.26 4.17
C ALA A 439 -13.18 -9.80 4.77
N ARG A 440 -12.52 -10.69 5.53
CA ARG A 440 -11.19 -10.43 6.11
C ARG A 440 -10.25 -10.06 4.98
N PRO A 441 -9.56 -8.91 5.03
CA PRO A 441 -8.41 -8.73 4.17
C PRO A 441 -7.41 -9.83 4.56
N LEU A 442 -7.12 -10.71 3.61
CA LEU A 442 -6.04 -11.69 3.73
C LEU A 442 -4.72 -10.90 3.76
N LEU A 443 -4.29 -10.51 4.94
CA LEU A 443 -2.90 -10.14 5.15
C LEU A 443 -2.09 -11.44 5.11
N PHE A 444 -1.38 -11.61 4.04
CA PHE A 444 -0.43 -12.62 3.65
C PHE A 444 0.04 -13.53 4.79
N SER A 445 -0.46 -14.76 4.83
CA SER A 445 0.23 -15.90 5.37
C SER A 445 0.62 -16.79 4.20
N ARG A 446 1.84 -16.75 3.82
CA ARG A 446 2.85 -17.70 3.32
C ARG A 446 3.75 -17.07 2.29
#